data_c6243f2a25dab38eabaf948746518a8e
#
_entry.id   c6243f2a25dab38eabaf948746518a8e
#
_cell.length_a   1.000
_cell.length_b   1.000
_cell.length_c   1.000
_cell.angle_alpha   90.00
_cell.angle_beta   90.00
_cell.angle_gamma   90.00
#
_symmetry.space_group_name_H-M   'P 1'
#
loop_
_entity.id
_entity.type
_entity.pdbx_description
1 polymer ?
#
loop_
_entity_poly.entity_id
_entity_poly.type
_entity_poly.pdbx_seq_one_letter_code
_entity_poly.pdbx_strand_id
1 'polypeptide(L)'
;MRVISGRFKGVALTTPKAGTRPTTDRTKEAIFSHLDSWGVLDDARVLDLFAGTGALGIEALSRGARELVAVESSAPAAALIAQTLTALKHNRSWELGMSARVIKARAEKYAACASAVAPFDVIFIDPPYAFETNDCNQLLADLASRELTSSNTVIIL
;
A
#
# COMPACT_ATOMS: atom_id res chain seq x y z
N MET A 1 2.29 9.95 13.29
CA MET A 1 1.81 8.60 12.93
C MET A 1 2.98 7.64 12.96
N ARG A 2 2.77 6.43 13.45
CA ARG A 2 3.82 5.42 13.59
C ARG A 2 3.32 4.06 13.13
N VAL A 3 4.25 3.19 12.76
CA VAL A 3 3.93 1.78 12.52
C VAL A 3 3.48 1.13 13.84
N ILE A 4 2.37 0.42 13.80
CA ILE A 4 1.72 -0.10 15.02
C ILE A 4 2.36 -1.40 15.50
N SER A 5 2.64 -2.31 14.60
CA SER A 5 3.08 -3.65 14.96
C SER A 5 4.05 -4.22 13.92
N GLY A 6 4.73 -5.31 14.29
CA GLY A 6 5.61 -6.05 13.39
C GLY A 6 7.06 -5.60 13.46
N ARG A 7 7.83 -5.95 12.41
CA ARG A 7 9.28 -5.76 12.37
C ARG A 7 9.73 -4.29 12.39
N PHE A 8 8.85 -3.37 11.98
CA PHE A 8 9.13 -1.93 11.97
C PHE A 8 8.31 -1.16 13.00
N LYS A 9 7.81 -1.84 14.02
CA LYS A 9 6.99 -1.22 15.08
C LYS A 9 7.68 0.03 15.63
N GLY A 10 6.92 1.12 15.71
CA GLY A 10 7.37 2.39 16.26
C GLY A 10 8.07 3.31 15.28
N VAL A 11 8.37 2.86 14.06
CA VAL A 11 8.97 3.73 13.04
C VAL A 11 7.99 4.85 12.69
N ALA A 12 8.49 6.09 12.71
CA ALA A 12 7.68 7.26 12.39
C ALA A 12 7.38 7.33 10.90
N LEU A 13 6.14 7.67 10.56
CA LEU A 13 5.72 7.94 9.20
C LEU A 13 5.59 9.45 9.02
N THR A 14 6.20 9.99 7.97
CA THR A 14 6.15 11.41 7.68
C THR A 14 4.77 11.77 7.14
N THR A 15 4.08 12.69 7.80
CA THR A 15 2.78 13.16 7.37
C THR A 15 2.94 14.36 6.45
N PRO A 16 2.36 14.37 5.24
CA PRO A 16 2.40 15.55 4.38
C PRO A 16 1.59 16.68 4.99
N LYS A 17 1.94 17.92 4.60
CA LYS A 17 1.20 19.11 5.00
C LYS A 17 -0.23 19.05 4.49
N ALA A 18 -1.10 19.85 5.10
CA ALA A 18 -2.54 19.95 4.92
C ALA A 18 -3.12 19.47 3.57
N GLY A 19 -4.22 18.73 3.59
CA GLY A 19 -4.94 18.26 2.41
C GLY A 19 -4.94 16.77 2.20
N THR A 20 -4.07 16.03 2.90
CA THR A 20 -4.08 14.56 2.88
C THR A 20 -4.82 14.04 4.11
N ARG A 21 -5.81 13.19 3.89
CA ARG A 21 -6.54 12.56 4.98
C ARG A 21 -5.67 11.43 5.56
N PRO A 22 -5.18 11.54 6.80
CA PRO A 22 -4.42 10.45 7.40
C PRO A 22 -5.33 9.28 7.76
N THR A 23 -4.86 8.08 7.55
CA THR A 23 -5.49 6.88 8.08
C THR A 23 -5.20 6.83 9.58
N THR A 24 -6.23 6.79 10.41
CA THR A 24 -6.04 6.75 11.87
C THR A 24 -5.47 5.41 12.33
N ASP A 25 -4.78 5.42 13.46
CA ASP A 25 -4.24 4.19 14.04
C ASP A 25 -5.34 3.19 14.35
N ARG A 26 -6.51 3.67 14.78
CA ARG A 26 -7.66 2.81 15.05
C ARG A 26 -8.15 2.10 13.80
N THR A 27 -8.24 2.83 12.68
CA THR A 27 -8.63 2.25 11.40
C THR A 27 -7.60 1.23 10.91
N LYS A 28 -6.31 1.57 10.99
CA LYS A 28 -5.25 0.63 10.65
C LYS A 28 -5.33 -0.63 11.47
N GLU A 29 -5.50 -0.50 12.77
CA GLU A 29 -5.56 -1.66 13.66
C GLU A 29 -6.74 -2.57 13.34
N ALA A 30 -7.91 -1.99 13.04
CA ALA A 30 -9.09 -2.75 12.64
C ALA A 30 -8.85 -3.53 11.34
N ILE A 31 -8.29 -2.89 10.32
CA ILE A 31 -8.00 -3.53 9.05
C ILE A 31 -6.98 -4.66 9.23
N PHE A 32 -5.88 -4.38 9.89
CA PHE A 32 -4.78 -5.35 10.01
C PHE A 32 -5.09 -6.48 10.98
N SER A 33 -5.97 -6.27 11.94
CA SER A 33 -6.48 -7.35 12.79
C SER A 33 -7.17 -8.43 11.93
N HIS A 34 -7.97 -8.03 10.97
CA HIS A 34 -8.59 -8.97 10.04
C HIS A 34 -7.57 -9.63 9.13
N LEU A 35 -6.66 -8.86 8.54
CA LEU A 35 -5.65 -9.41 7.63
C LEU A 35 -4.73 -10.39 8.34
N ASP A 36 -4.33 -10.09 9.57
CA ASP A 36 -3.51 -11.01 10.37
C ASP A 36 -4.27 -12.30 10.69
N SER A 37 -5.56 -12.19 11.02
CA SER A 37 -6.36 -13.38 11.32
C SER A 37 -6.54 -14.29 10.11
N TRP A 38 -6.53 -13.73 8.90
CA TRP A 38 -6.62 -14.51 7.66
C TRP A 38 -5.28 -15.05 7.18
N GLY A 39 -4.16 -14.61 7.77
CA GLY A 39 -2.83 -15.05 7.39
C GLY A 39 -2.38 -14.60 6.01
N VAL A 40 -2.96 -13.53 5.45
CA VAL A 40 -2.72 -13.11 4.07
C VAL A 40 -1.51 -12.21 3.90
N LEU A 41 -0.90 -11.73 4.99
CA LEU A 41 0.23 -10.80 4.92
C LEU A 41 1.59 -11.50 4.84
N ASP A 42 1.72 -12.72 5.32
CA ASP A 42 3.00 -13.43 5.34
C ASP A 42 3.54 -13.62 3.92
N ASP A 43 4.72 -13.06 3.66
CA ASP A 43 5.40 -13.14 2.37
C ASP A 43 4.58 -12.56 1.21
N ALA A 44 3.63 -11.66 1.49
CA ALA A 44 2.69 -11.14 0.52
C ALA A 44 3.31 -10.08 -0.40
N ARG A 45 2.77 -10.03 -1.62
CA ARG A 45 2.99 -8.92 -2.55
C ARG A 45 1.82 -7.96 -2.38
N VAL A 46 2.12 -6.71 -2.02
CA VAL A 46 1.12 -5.71 -1.66
C VAL A 46 1.14 -4.53 -2.62
N LEU A 47 -0.02 -4.11 -3.06
CA LEU A 47 -0.22 -2.91 -3.86
C LEU A 47 -1.08 -1.91 -3.07
N ASP A 48 -0.61 -0.68 -2.94
CA ASP A 48 -1.33 0.41 -2.28
C ASP A 48 -1.59 1.51 -3.30
N LEU A 49 -2.82 1.57 -3.83
CA LEU A 49 -3.14 2.38 -5.01
C LEU A 49 -3.34 3.87 -4.73
N PHE A 50 -3.73 4.24 -3.53
CA PHE A 50 -3.88 5.64 -3.10
C PHE A 50 -3.06 5.82 -1.83
N ALA A 51 -1.75 5.74 -1.99
CA ALA A 51 -0.87 5.50 -0.86
C ALA A 51 -0.84 6.63 0.19
N GLY A 52 -0.99 7.89 -0.23
CA GLY A 52 -1.00 9.01 0.69
C GLY A 52 0.30 9.11 1.49
N THR A 53 0.23 8.77 2.77
CA THR A 53 1.41 8.70 3.64
C THR A 53 2.19 7.40 3.51
N GLY A 54 1.61 6.41 2.81
CA GLY A 54 2.15 5.06 2.76
C GLY A 54 1.80 4.21 3.98
N ALA A 55 0.93 4.70 4.85
CA ALA A 55 0.65 4.07 6.14
C ALA A 55 0.18 2.62 6.02
N LEU A 56 -0.74 2.34 5.10
CA LEU A 56 -1.28 0.98 4.94
C LEU A 56 -0.23 0.01 4.38
N GLY A 57 0.44 0.40 3.30
CA GLY A 57 1.45 -0.45 2.68
C GLY A 57 2.65 -0.71 3.59
N ILE A 58 3.11 0.31 4.30
CA ILE A 58 4.24 0.19 5.22
C ILE A 58 3.86 -0.69 6.42
N GLU A 59 2.63 -0.56 6.92
CA GLU A 59 2.14 -1.44 7.98
C GLU A 59 2.14 -2.90 7.50
N ALA A 60 1.72 -3.16 6.27
CA ALA A 60 1.74 -4.50 5.69
C ALA A 60 3.17 -5.06 5.61
N LEU A 61 4.15 -4.25 5.16
CA LEU A 61 5.56 -4.65 5.18
C LEU A 61 6.03 -5.00 6.59
N SER A 62 5.62 -4.21 7.57
CA SER A 62 6.00 -4.45 8.96
C SER A 62 5.44 -5.77 9.49
N ARG A 63 4.27 -6.16 9.04
CA ARG A 63 3.57 -7.35 9.54
C ARG A 63 3.83 -8.63 8.75
N GLY A 64 4.78 -8.60 7.82
CA GLY A 64 5.23 -9.82 7.16
C GLY A 64 5.25 -9.80 5.65
N ALA A 65 4.72 -8.76 4.98
CA ALA A 65 4.74 -8.68 3.53
C ALA A 65 6.19 -8.62 3.00
N ARG A 66 6.39 -9.20 1.83
CA ARG A 66 7.69 -9.25 1.16
C ARG A 66 7.91 -8.08 0.22
N GLU A 67 6.85 -7.61 -0.43
CA GLU A 67 6.94 -6.59 -1.46
C GLU A 67 5.83 -5.55 -1.31
N LEU A 68 6.19 -4.29 -1.49
CA LEU A 68 5.23 -3.18 -1.56
C LEU A 68 5.45 -2.38 -2.83
N VAL A 69 4.37 -2.17 -3.58
CA VAL A 69 4.29 -1.15 -4.62
C VAL A 69 3.27 -0.12 -4.16
N ALA A 70 3.72 1.10 -3.87
CA ALA A 70 2.86 2.20 -3.48
C ALA A 70 2.68 3.13 -4.68
N VAL A 71 1.44 3.47 -5.01
CA VAL A 71 1.10 4.37 -6.11
C VAL A 71 0.51 5.64 -5.53
N GLU A 72 1.12 6.78 -5.84
CA GLU A 72 0.70 8.07 -5.32
C GLU A 72 0.84 9.14 -6.40
N SER A 73 -0.23 9.91 -6.63
CA SER A 73 -0.24 10.93 -7.68
C SER A 73 0.41 12.26 -7.26
N SER A 74 0.40 12.56 -5.97
CA SER A 74 1.01 13.79 -5.44
C SER A 74 2.52 13.66 -5.38
N ALA A 75 3.24 14.54 -6.07
CA ALA A 75 4.71 14.53 -6.06
C ALA A 75 5.30 14.71 -4.65
N PRO A 76 4.82 15.67 -3.83
CA PRO A 76 5.33 15.79 -2.46
C PRO A 76 5.07 14.56 -1.60
N ALA A 77 3.86 13.97 -1.70
CA ALA A 77 3.53 12.77 -0.95
C ALA A 77 4.38 11.58 -1.39
N ALA A 78 4.55 11.39 -2.70
CA ALA A 78 5.40 10.32 -3.23
C ALA A 78 6.85 10.46 -2.76
N ALA A 79 7.37 11.68 -2.70
CA ALA A 79 8.73 11.95 -2.21
C ALA A 79 8.88 11.56 -0.73
N LEU A 80 7.87 11.85 0.09
CA LEU A 80 7.89 11.49 1.51
C LEU A 80 7.84 9.97 1.69
N ILE A 81 7.03 9.28 0.90
CA ILE A 81 7.00 7.81 0.91
C ILE A 81 8.38 7.25 0.53
N ALA A 82 8.99 7.79 -0.51
CA ALA A 82 10.32 7.35 -0.95
C ALA A 82 11.37 7.51 0.15
N GLN A 83 11.33 8.62 0.89
CA GLN A 83 12.23 8.84 2.02
C GLN A 83 12.00 7.80 3.12
N THR A 84 10.75 7.52 3.45
CA THR A 84 10.40 6.53 4.47
C THR A 84 10.88 5.14 4.05
N LEU A 85 10.66 4.76 2.79
CA LEU A 85 11.10 3.45 2.28
C LEU A 85 12.63 3.33 2.28
N THR A 86 13.34 4.40 1.96
CA THR A 86 14.81 4.42 2.03
C THR A 86 15.29 4.17 3.47
N ALA A 87 14.65 4.83 4.44
CA ALA A 87 14.98 4.63 5.85
C ALA A 87 14.71 3.19 6.30
N LEU A 88 13.60 2.60 5.85
CA LEU A 88 13.27 1.20 6.18
C LEU A 88 14.30 0.23 5.60
N LYS A 89 14.79 0.49 4.40
CA LYS A 89 15.81 -0.36 3.77
C LYS A 89 17.14 -0.36 4.53
N HIS A 90 17.41 0.69 5.29
CA HIS A 90 18.58 0.78 6.17
C HIS A 90 18.30 0.29 7.59
N ASN A 91 17.06 -0.05 7.90
CA ASN A 91 16.68 -0.60 9.21
C ASN A 91 17.22 -2.03 9.33
N ARG A 92 17.74 -2.39 10.50
CA ARG A 92 18.28 -3.74 10.74
C ARG A 92 17.24 -4.85 10.59
N SER A 93 15.96 -4.52 10.67
CA SER A 93 14.87 -5.49 10.49
C SER A 93 14.49 -5.73 9.03
N TRP A 94 15.11 -5.00 8.11
CA TRP A 94 14.92 -5.25 6.68
C TRP A 94 15.57 -6.56 6.28
N GLU A 95 14.80 -7.47 5.67
CA GLU A 95 15.27 -8.79 5.30
C GLU A 95 15.64 -8.88 3.82
N LEU A 96 16.54 -9.82 3.50
CA LEU A 96 16.84 -10.14 2.10
C LEU A 96 15.57 -10.68 1.41
N GLY A 97 15.38 -10.26 0.18
CA GLY A 97 14.19 -10.63 -0.58
C GLY A 97 13.02 -9.66 -0.43
N MET A 98 13.08 -8.74 0.53
CA MET A 98 12.09 -7.66 0.61
C MET A 98 12.36 -6.61 -0.47
N SER A 99 11.28 -6.04 -0.99
CA SER A 99 11.36 -4.90 -1.89
C SER A 99 10.22 -3.92 -1.62
N ALA A 100 10.47 -2.65 -1.83
CA ALA A 100 9.46 -1.62 -1.70
C ALA A 100 9.81 -0.45 -2.61
N ARG A 101 8.81 0.06 -3.30
CA ARG A 101 8.98 1.22 -4.18
C ARG A 101 7.71 2.05 -4.21
N VAL A 102 7.85 3.32 -4.52
CA VAL A 102 6.74 4.21 -4.79
C VAL A 102 6.76 4.59 -6.26
N ILE A 103 5.59 4.61 -6.88
CA ILE A 103 5.40 5.04 -8.25
C ILE A 103 4.55 6.31 -8.22
N LYS A 104 5.09 7.40 -8.78
CA LYS A 104 4.33 8.62 -8.93
C LYS A 104 3.43 8.48 -10.14
N ALA A 105 2.16 8.16 -9.91
CA ALA A 105 1.16 8.01 -10.95
C ALA A 105 -0.23 8.12 -10.35
N ARG A 106 -1.22 8.37 -11.19
CA ARG A 106 -2.61 8.22 -10.79
C ARG A 106 -2.94 6.73 -10.73
N ALA A 107 -3.75 6.34 -9.75
CA ALA A 107 -4.13 4.94 -9.56
C ALA A 107 -4.82 4.36 -10.79
N GLU A 108 -5.72 5.13 -11.42
CA GLU A 108 -6.44 4.71 -12.63
C GLU A 108 -5.46 4.40 -13.77
N LYS A 109 -4.47 5.25 -13.96
CA LYS A 109 -3.47 5.07 -15.02
C LYS A 109 -2.57 3.87 -14.74
N TYR A 110 -2.17 3.69 -13.50
CA TYR A 110 -1.39 2.53 -13.12
C TYR A 110 -2.17 1.24 -13.40
N ALA A 111 -3.42 1.17 -12.95
CA ALA A 111 -4.25 -0.02 -13.15
C ALA A 111 -4.49 -0.34 -14.63
N ALA A 112 -4.62 0.70 -15.47
CA ALA A 112 -4.86 0.52 -16.91
C ALA A 112 -3.61 0.12 -17.70
N CYS A 113 -2.41 0.46 -17.22
CA CYS A 113 -1.18 0.36 -18.02
C CYS A 113 -0.12 -0.55 -17.40
N ALA A 114 -0.23 -0.90 -16.12
CA ALA A 114 0.79 -1.67 -15.45
C ALA A 114 0.83 -3.13 -15.91
N SER A 115 2.03 -3.69 -15.90
CA SER A 115 2.21 -5.14 -15.97
C SER A 115 3.02 -5.57 -14.77
N ALA A 116 2.63 -6.66 -14.14
CA ALA A 116 3.31 -7.22 -12.99
C ALA A 116 3.88 -8.59 -13.33
N VAL A 117 4.98 -8.93 -12.66
CA VAL A 117 5.60 -10.26 -12.81
C VAL A 117 4.65 -11.35 -12.31
N ALA A 118 3.85 -11.03 -11.30
CA ALA A 118 2.86 -11.92 -10.71
C ALA A 118 1.72 -11.10 -10.12
N PRO A 119 0.54 -11.69 -9.88
CA PRO A 119 -0.55 -10.99 -9.20
C PRO A 119 -0.16 -10.54 -7.80
N PHE A 120 -0.81 -9.46 -7.32
CA PHE A 120 -0.68 -9.04 -5.93
C PHE A 120 -1.56 -9.88 -5.03
N ASP A 121 -1.12 -10.09 -3.80
CA ASP A 121 -1.87 -10.86 -2.80
C ASP A 121 -2.86 -9.98 -2.03
N VAL A 122 -2.47 -8.74 -1.78
CA VAL A 122 -3.30 -7.76 -1.08
C VAL A 122 -3.24 -6.43 -1.82
N ILE A 123 -4.39 -5.83 -2.06
CA ILE A 123 -4.49 -4.52 -2.71
C ILE A 123 -5.33 -3.59 -1.83
N PHE A 124 -4.73 -2.46 -1.44
CA PHE A 124 -5.44 -1.41 -0.72
C PHE A 124 -5.93 -0.36 -1.70
N ILE A 125 -7.21 -0.02 -1.59
CA ILE A 125 -7.85 1.02 -2.39
C ILE A 125 -8.58 1.97 -1.43
N ASP A 126 -7.95 3.10 -1.08
CA ASP A 126 -8.52 4.12 -0.21
C ASP A 126 -8.58 5.44 -0.97
N PRO A 127 -9.54 5.59 -1.91
CA PRO A 127 -9.59 6.75 -2.78
C PRO A 127 -10.06 8.01 -2.05
N PRO A 128 -9.76 9.20 -2.60
CA PRO A 128 -10.32 10.43 -2.06
C PRO A 128 -11.84 10.49 -2.27
N TYR A 129 -12.53 11.35 -1.50
CA TYR A 129 -13.98 11.47 -1.56
C TYR A 129 -14.51 11.80 -2.97
N ALA A 130 -13.73 12.50 -3.78
CA ALA A 130 -14.10 12.85 -5.15
C ALA A 130 -14.09 11.67 -6.13
N PHE A 131 -13.60 10.51 -5.71
CA PHE A 131 -13.51 9.33 -6.57
C PHE A 131 -14.87 8.64 -6.64
N GLU A 132 -15.46 8.59 -7.83
CA GLU A 132 -16.83 8.12 -8.01
C GLU A 132 -16.90 6.58 -8.11
N THR A 133 -18.12 6.04 -7.91
CA THR A 133 -18.38 4.60 -7.99
C THR A 133 -17.99 4.03 -9.36
N ASN A 134 -18.30 4.72 -10.44
CA ASN A 134 -17.93 4.28 -11.78
C ASN A 134 -16.43 4.19 -11.97
N ASP A 135 -15.68 5.11 -11.35
CA ASP A 135 -14.22 5.09 -11.39
C ASP A 135 -13.66 3.89 -10.61
N CYS A 136 -14.26 3.57 -9.47
CA CYS A 136 -13.90 2.37 -8.71
C CYS A 136 -14.16 1.10 -9.51
N ASN A 137 -15.30 1.01 -10.18
CA ASN A 137 -15.65 -0.15 -11.00
C ASN A 137 -14.67 -0.33 -12.16
N GLN A 138 -14.30 0.76 -12.82
CA GLN A 138 -13.31 0.71 -13.90
C GLN A 138 -11.94 0.31 -13.37
N LEU A 139 -11.54 0.81 -12.22
CA LEU A 139 -10.28 0.46 -11.57
C LEU A 139 -10.22 -1.04 -11.28
N LEU A 140 -11.27 -1.60 -10.69
CA LEU A 140 -11.34 -3.03 -10.40
C LEU A 140 -11.30 -3.87 -11.67
N ALA A 141 -12.00 -3.45 -12.73
CA ALA A 141 -11.99 -4.14 -14.01
C ALA A 141 -10.59 -4.13 -14.64
N ASP A 142 -9.88 -3.00 -14.59
CA ASP A 142 -8.54 -2.87 -15.12
C ASP A 142 -7.55 -3.74 -14.36
N LEU A 143 -7.65 -3.80 -13.03
CA LEU A 143 -6.81 -4.67 -12.22
C LEU A 143 -6.96 -6.13 -12.62
N ALA A 144 -8.19 -6.58 -12.84
CA ALA A 144 -8.47 -7.94 -13.24
C ALA A 144 -7.98 -8.23 -14.67
N SER A 145 -8.22 -7.32 -15.62
CA SER A 145 -7.84 -7.52 -17.03
C SER A 145 -6.31 -7.48 -17.25
N ARG A 146 -5.58 -6.79 -16.38
CA ARG A 146 -4.11 -6.75 -16.42
C ARG A 146 -3.45 -7.87 -15.61
N GLU A 147 -4.23 -8.80 -15.10
CA GLU A 147 -3.73 -9.91 -14.29
C GLU A 147 -2.94 -9.46 -13.06
N LEU A 148 -3.31 -8.28 -12.52
CA LEU A 148 -2.75 -7.79 -11.25
C LEU A 148 -3.41 -8.47 -10.05
N THR A 149 -4.53 -9.18 -10.29
CA THR A 149 -5.24 -9.95 -9.29
C THR A 149 -5.33 -11.42 -9.68
N SER A 150 -5.49 -12.28 -8.68
CA SER A 150 -5.81 -13.69 -8.84
C SER A 150 -7.06 -14.02 -8.03
N SER A 151 -7.50 -15.28 -8.08
CA SER A 151 -8.63 -15.73 -7.25
C SER A 151 -8.37 -15.62 -5.74
N ASN A 152 -7.10 -15.53 -5.34
CA ASN A 152 -6.69 -15.47 -3.93
C ASN A 152 -6.40 -14.04 -3.46
N THR A 153 -6.52 -13.04 -4.32
CA THR A 153 -6.23 -11.66 -3.98
C THR A 153 -7.29 -11.07 -3.05
N VAL A 154 -6.85 -10.45 -1.97
CA VAL A 154 -7.71 -9.72 -1.04
C VAL A 154 -7.65 -8.24 -1.38
N ILE A 155 -8.81 -7.63 -1.61
CA ILE A 155 -8.93 -6.21 -1.92
C ILE A 155 -9.62 -5.52 -0.75
N ILE A 156 -8.99 -4.48 -0.22
CA ILE A 156 -9.52 -3.66 0.86
C ILE A 156 -9.93 -2.31 0.28
N LEU A 157 -11.21 -2.01 0.37
CA LEU A 157 -11.79 -0.74 -0.09
C LEU A 157 -12.06 0.19 1.09
#